data_70495a3c95571ebfb20e118bdeaae6b7
#
_entry.id   70495a3c95571ebfb20e118bdeaae6b7
#
_cell.length_a   1.000
_cell.length_b   1.000
_cell.length_c   1.000
_cell.angle_alpha   90.00
_cell.angle_beta   90.00
_cell.angle_gamma   90.00
#
_symmetry.space_group_name_H-M   'P 1'
#
loop_
_entity.id
_entity.type
_entity.pdbx_description
1 polymer ?
#
loop_
_entity_poly.entity_id
_entity_poly.type
_entity_poly.pdbx_seq_one_letter_code
_entity_poly.pdbx_strand_id
1 'polypeptide(L)'
;MAAERRLRVVVEVFRRLGIGAILQLERRDPQYVAVCDVVKKHGEEVGARLAMLNALVSYRLAGRGEEHWQYFGRYFSQRGVTDVCRDFLVYLETSPFLKIGVEARRRRVAKVCRYSPDLENLLNTLRGLSTLLDVYPHQKTLVFSIKILNYAYMCSRNVDRPLPFEIPIPVDFRVAHLTWCAGLIDMPPAEAMRRQRDVQAVWSRVAEESGVPPLHIDTVLWLAGRAVLYGENIHGIPDEIIEALQWRGGCRRLSTRRGGTSEE
;
A
#
# COMPACT_ATOMS: atom_id res chain seq x y z
N MET A 1 17.87 22.65 10.13
CA MET A 1 19.11 21.87 10.47
C MET A 1 18.82 20.47 10.99
N ALA A 2 17.96 20.27 11.99
CA ALA A 2 17.67 18.92 12.54
C ALA A 2 16.98 18.00 11.52
N ALA A 3 15.91 18.43 10.84
CA ALA A 3 15.20 17.67 9.84
C ALA A 3 16.08 17.25 8.66
N GLU A 4 16.98 18.14 8.21
CA GLU A 4 17.91 17.82 7.13
C GLU A 4 18.96 16.77 7.52
N ARG A 5 19.43 16.80 8.76
CA ARG A 5 20.30 15.73 9.29
C ARG A 5 19.54 14.41 9.35
N ARG A 6 18.28 14.42 9.76
CA ARG A 6 17.42 13.22 9.81
C ARG A 6 17.16 12.65 8.43
N LEU A 7 16.85 13.51 7.46
CA LEU A 7 16.69 13.10 6.07
C LEU A 7 17.89 12.29 5.58
N ARG A 8 19.12 12.82 5.79
CA ARG A 8 20.34 12.11 5.36
C ARG A 8 20.50 10.74 6.01
N VAL A 9 20.15 10.59 7.28
CA VAL A 9 20.18 9.28 7.96
C VAL A 9 19.21 8.31 7.30
N VAL A 10 17.97 8.73 7.07
CA VAL A 10 16.93 7.89 6.45
C VAL A 10 17.32 7.54 5.00
N VAL A 11 17.80 8.51 4.23
CA VAL A 11 18.31 8.29 2.86
C VAL A 11 19.42 7.23 2.84
N GLU A 12 20.39 7.34 3.74
CA GLU A 12 21.50 6.39 3.78
C GLU A 12 21.08 4.98 4.12
N VAL A 13 20.13 4.81 5.03
CA VAL A 13 19.61 3.49 5.40
C VAL A 13 18.86 2.86 4.24
N PHE A 14 18.02 3.62 3.52
CA PHE A 14 17.33 3.11 2.32
C PHE A 14 18.29 2.84 1.17
N ARG A 15 19.34 3.66 0.99
CA ARG A 15 20.39 3.42 -0.02
C ARG A 15 21.12 2.12 0.23
N ARG A 16 21.50 1.83 1.48
CA ARG A 16 22.16 0.56 1.85
C ARG A 16 21.27 -0.65 1.67
N LEU A 17 19.98 -0.53 2.03
CA LEU A 17 19.02 -1.61 1.80
C LEU A 17 18.90 -1.91 0.30
N GLY A 18 18.79 -0.88 -0.52
CA GLY A 18 18.73 -0.97 -1.97
C GLY A 18 17.47 -1.61 -2.52
N ILE A 19 17.15 -1.30 -3.76
CA ILE A 19 15.91 -1.75 -4.41
C ILE A 19 15.84 -3.29 -4.52
N GLY A 20 16.96 -3.97 -4.76
CA GLY A 20 16.97 -5.43 -4.90
C GLY A 20 16.49 -6.16 -3.64
N ALA A 21 16.98 -5.74 -2.46
CA ALA A 21 16.53 -6.33 -1.19
C ALA A 21 15.04 -6.01 -0.91
N ILE A 22 14.58 -4.82 -1.27
CA ILE A 22 13.18 -4.43 -1.09
C ILE A 22 12.26 -5.26 -1.99
N LEU A 23 12.62 -5.52 -3.24
CA LEU A 23 11.86 -6.41 -4.14
C LEU A 23 11.76 -7.84 -3.59
N GLN A 24 12.80 -8.33 -2.92
CA GLN A 24 12.73 -9.62 -2.22
C GLN A 24 11.81 -9.59 -0.99
N LEU A 25 11.74 -8.46 -0.28
CA LEU A 25 10.76 -8.27 0.81
C LEU A 25 9.33 -8.25 0.25
N GLU A 26 9.10 -7.59 -0.88
CA GLU A 26 7.79 -7.52 -1.54
C GLU A 26 7.27 -8.89 -1.94
N ARG A 27 8.13 -9.80 -2.40
CA ARG A 27 7.73 -11.18 -2.71
C ARG A 27 7.18 -11.96 -1.51
N ARG A 28 7.47 -11.52 -0.29
CA ARG A 28 6.96 -12.08 0.97
C ARG A 28 5.76 -11.31 1.53
N ASP A 29 5.42 -10.17 0.92
CA ASP A 29 4.24 -9.39 1.33
C ASP A 29 2.96 -10.22 1.13
N PRO A 30 2.10 -10.36 2.15
CA PRO A 30 0.80 -11.03 2.00
C PRO A 30 -0.05 -10.49 0.84
N GLN A 31 0.12 -9.22 0.47
CA GLN A 31 -0.53 -8.62 -0.70
C GLN A 31 0.00 -9.23 -2.00
N TYR A 32 1.32 -9.35 -2.13
CA TYR A 32 1.95 -9.98 -3.29
C TYR A 32 1.52 -11.43 -3.45
N VAL A 33 1.59 -12.22 -2.37
CA VAL A 33 1.18 -13.62 -2.37
C VAL A 33 -0.27 -13.77 -2.83
N ALA A 34 -1.18 -12.97 -2.25
CA ALA A 34 -2.60 -12.99 -2.59
C ALA A 34 -2.86 -12.63 -4.07
N VAL A 35 -2.15 -11.62 -4.59
CA VAL A 35 -2.23 -11.23 -6.01
C VAL A 35 -1.72 -12.35 -6.90
N CYS A 36 -0.60 -12.97 -6.55
CA CYS A 36 -0.05 -14.09 -7.30
C CYS A 36 -0.98 -15.29 -7.38
N ASP A 37 -1.65 -15.64 -6.28
CA ASP A 37 -2.62 -16.73 -6.27
C ASP A 37 -3.77 -16.48 -7.25
N VAL A 38 -4.27 -15.24 -7.30
CA VAL A 38 -5.35 -14.83 -8.21
C VAL A 38 -4.87 -14.78 -9.66
N VAL A 39 -3.69 -14.22 -9.93
CA VAL A 39 -3.10 -14.14 -11.27
C VAL A 39 -2.80 -15.53 -11.83
N LYS A 40 -2.23 -16.43 -11.01
CA LYS A 40 -1.97 -17.82 -11.42
C LYS A 40 -3.25 -18.57 -11.78
N LYS A 41 -4.36 -18.29 -11.08
CA LYS A 41 -5.66 -18.95 -11.32
C LYS A 41 -6.37 -18.42 -12.56
N HIS A 42 -6.34 -17.11 -12.80
CA HIS A 42 -7.21 -16.44 -13.78
C HIS A 42 -6.46 -15.83 -14.98
N GLY A 43 -5.12 -15.87 -14.97
CA GLY A 43 -4.28 -15.20 -15.95
C GLY A 43 -4.05 -13.70 -15.60
N GLU A 44 -3.15 -13.08 -16.33
CA GLU A 44 -2.68 -11.72 -16.09
C GLU A 44 -3.82 -10.70 -16.14
N GLU A 45 -4.62 -10.70 -17.21
CA GLU A 45 -5.65 -9.69 -17.43
C GLU A 45 -6.73 -9.71 -16.34
N VAL A 46 -7.36 -10.85 -16.13
CA VAL A 46 -8.44 -11.00 -15.13
C VAL A 46 -7.88 -10.81 -13.72
N GLY A 47 -6.74 -11.43 -13.42
CA GLY A 47 -6.09 -11.32 -12.11
C GLY A 47 -5.69 -9.89 -11.75
N ALA A 48 -5.11 -9.15 -12.70
CA ALA A 48 -4.74 -7.74 -12.49
C ALA A 48 -5.97 -6.85 -12.26
N ARG A 49 -7.06 -7.06 -13.01
CA ARG A 49 -8.32 -6.31 -12.83
C ARG A 49 -8.94 -6.58 -11.46
N LEU A 50 -9.00 -7.82 -11.02
CA LEU A 50 -9.49 -8.19 -9.69
C LEU A 50 -8.65 -7.57 -8.58
N ALA A 51 -7.33 -7.66 -8.70
CA ALA A 51 -6.38 -7.09 -7.74
C ALA A 51 -6.47 -5.55 -7.67
N MET A 52 -6.59 -4.88 -8.82
CA MET A 52 -6.82 -3.44 -8.92
C MET A 52 -8.12 -3.03 -8.21
N LEU A 53 -9.22 -3.72 -8.47
CA LEU A 53 -10.50 -3.45 -7.83
C LEU A 53 -10.40 -3.61 -6.32
N ASN A 54 -9.75 -4.69 -5.84
CA ASN A 54 -9.53 -4.89 -4.41
C ASN A 54 -8.71 -3.76 -3.78
N ALA A 55 -7.63 -3.32 -4.44
CA ALA A 55 -6.83 -2.19 -3.96
C ALA A 55 -7.63 -0.89 -3.87
N LEU A 56 -8.44 -0.60 -4.89
CA LEU A 56 -9.26 0.61 -4.95
C LEU A 56 -10.35 0.67 -3.86
N VAL A 57 -10.78 -0.47 -3.33
CA VAL A 57 -11.75 -0.54 -2.23
C VAL A 57 -11.14 -0.84 -0.86
N SER A 58 -9.81 -1.01 -0.76
CA SER A 58 -9.09 -1.30 0.48
C SER A 58 -8.89 -0.05 1.35
N TYR A 59 -9.98 0.48 1.90
CA TYR A 59 -9.99 1.59 2.86
C TYR A 59 -11.05 1.34 3.93
N ARG A 60 -10.82 1.81 5.17
CA ARG A 60 -11.72 1.61 6.32
C ARG A 60 -12.18 0.14 6.41
N LEU A 61 -11.20 -0.76 6.48
CA LEU A 61 -11.46 -2.18 6.59
C LEU A 61 -12.01 -2.54 7.98
N ALA A 62 -12.93 -3.50 8.02
CA ALA A 62 -13.42 -4.10 9.27
C ALA A 62 -12.48 -5.23 9.71
N GLY A 63 -11.19 -4.93 9.94
CA GLY A 63 -10.16 -5.88 10.31
C GLY A 63 -8.78 -5.47 9.80
N ARG A 64 -7.82 -6.39 9.90
CA ARG A 64 -6.43 -6.15 9.50
C ARG A 64 -6.29 -6.23 7.98
N GLY A 65 -5.41 -5.39 7.42
CA GLY A 65 -5.14 -5.35 5.98
C GLY A 65 -4.60 -6.68 5.45
N GLU A 66 -3.71 -7.33 6.21
CA GLU A 66 -3.13 -8.62 5.86
C GLU A 66 -4.21 -9.71 5.73
N GLU A 67 -5.15 -9.77 6.67
CA GLU A 67 -6.26 -10.73 6.66
C GLU A 67 -7.21 -10.48 5.47
N HIS A 68 -7.46 -9.20 5.16
CA HIS A 68 -8.26 -8.82 3.99
C HIS A 68 -7.63 -9.34 2.68
N TRP A 69 -6.31 -9.15 2.50
CA TRP A 69 -5.62 -9.61 1.30
C TRP A 69 -5.55 -11.14 1.22
N GLN A 70 -5.29 -11.82 2.33
CA GLN A 70 -5.35 -13.29 2.39
C GLN A 70 -6.75 -13.82 2.06
N TYR A 71 -7.80 -13.15 2.54
CA TYR A 71 -9.18 -13.52 2.20
C TYR A 71 -9.46 -13.32 0.71
N PHE A 72 -9.03 -12.18 0.13
CA PHE A 72 -9.12 -11.91 -1.31
C PHE A 72 -8.46 -13.02 -2.14
N GLY A 73 -7.21 -13.35 -1.83
CA GLY A 73 -6.46 -14.41 -2.51
C GLY A 73 -7.18 -15.75 -2.46
N ARG A 74 -7.59 -16.19 -1.26
CA ARG A 74 -8.36 -17.45 -1.09
C ARG A 74 -9.69 -17.43 -1.82
N TYR A 75 -10.42 -16.32 -1.75
CA TYR A 75 -11.74 -16.22 -2.37
C TYR A 75 -11.67 -16.44 -3.88
N PHE A 76 -10.79 -15.75 -4.58
CA PHE A 76 -10.70 -15.83 -6.03
C PHE A 76 -9.86 -17.01 -6.51
N SER A 77 -8.86 -17.50 -5.79
CA SER A 77 -8.11 -18.68 -6.20
C SER A 77 -8.96 -19.97 -6.18
N GLN A 78 -10.01 -20.01 -5.36
CA GLN A 78 -10.91 -21.17 -5.23
C GLN A 78 -12.17 -21.10 -6.11
N ARG A 79 -12.42 -20.00 -6.81
CA ARG A 79 -13.62 -19.77 -7.62
C ARG A 79 -13.27 -19.47 -9.07
N GLY A 80 -14.17 -19.84 -9.99
CA GLY A 80 -14.11 -19.35 -11.35
C GLY A 80 -14.61 -17.90 -11.44
N VAL A 81 -14.06 -17.15 -12.38
CA VAL A 81 -14.51 -15.78 -12.73
C VAL A 81 -15.01 -15.81 -14.16
N THR A 82 -16.26 -15.45 -14.36
CA THR A 82 -16.89 -15.38 -15.68
C THR A 82 -17.15 -13.93 -16.13
N ASP A 83 -17.40 -13.05 -15.17
CA ASP A 83 -17.53 -11.60 -15.38
C ASP A 83 -16.90 -10.88 -14.19
N VAL A 84 -15.81 -10.15 -14.46
CA VAL A 84 -15.03 -9.46 -13.42
C VAL A 84 -15.89 -8.48 -12.61
N CYS A 85 -16.80 -7.74 -13.28
CA CYS A 85 -17.63 -6.74 -12.60
C CYS A 85 -18.62 -7.39 -11.66
N ARG A 86 -19.35 -8.39 -12.14
CA ARG A 86 -20.36 -9.12 -11.36
C ARG A 86 -19.72 -9.89 -10.22
N ASP A 87 -18.68 -10.65 -10.53
CA ASP A 87 -18.07 -11.55 -9.55
C ASP A 87 -17.33 -10.78 -8.45
N PHE A 88 -16.74 -9.60 -8.79
CA PHE A 88 -16.16 -8.71 -7.79
C PHE A 88 -17.23 -8.02 -6.92
N LEU A 89 -18.39 -7.66 -7.48
CA LEU A 89 -19.50 -7.12 -6.67
C LEU A 89 -20.01 -8.15 -5.65
N VAL A 90 -20.15 -9.42 -6.04
CA VAL A 90 -20.49 -10.51 -5.11
C VAL A 90 -19.44 -10.64 -4.00
N TYR A 91 -18.15 -10.60 -4.35
CA TYR A 91 -17.07 -10.60 -3.37
C TYR A 91 -17.17 -9.40 -2.40
N LEU A 92 -17.41 -8.20 -2.92
CA LEU A 92 -17.53 -6.99 -2.11
C LEU A 92 -18.66 -7.10 -1.08
N GLU A 93 -19.79 -7.66 -1.47
CA GLU A 93 -20.96 -7.85 -0.60
C GLU A 93 -20.75 -8.92 0.46
N THR A 94 -20.06 -10.00 0.11
CA THR A 94 -19.84 -11.15 0.98
C THR A 94 -18.60 -11.02 1.87
N SER A 95 -17.64 -10.18 1.51
CA SER A 95 -16.40 -10.01 2.25
C SER A 95 -16.65 -9.47 3.66
N PRO A 96 -16.12 -10.12 4.72
CA PRO A 96 -16.24 -9.64 6.09
C PRO A 96 -15.47 -8.34 6.33
N PHE A 97 -14.50 -8.00 5.48
CA PHE A 97 -13.64 -6.84 5.64
C PHE A 97 -14.17 -5.55 5.00
N LEU A 98 -15.13 -5.66 4.06
CA LEU A 98 -15.62 -4.53 3.25
C LEU A 98 -16.99 -4.00 3.68
N LYS A 99 -17.39 -4.26 4.91
CA LYS A 99 -18.73 -3.93 5.45
C LYS A 99 -18.98 -2.43 5.63
N ILE A 100 -17.94 -1.62 5.80
CA ILE A 100 -18.09 -0.18 6.04
C ILE A 100 -18.13 0.57 4.71
N GLY A 101 -19.22 1.30 4.44
CA GLY A 101 -19.34 2.11 3.23
C GLY A 101 -19.50 1.31 1.93
N VAL A 102 -20.21 0.20 1.98
CA VAL A 102 -20.45 -0.73 0.85
C VAL A 102 -20.93 -0.01 -0.39
N GLU A 103 -21.89 0.91 -0.25
CA GLU A 103 -22.48 1.62 -1.39
C GLU A 103 -21.48 2.54 -2.11
N ALA A 104 -20.60 3.21 -1.35
CA ALA A 104 -19.53 4.01 -1.95
C ALA A 104 -18.52 3.13 -2.72
N ARG A 105 -18.23 1.93 -2.20
CA ARG A 105 -17.39 0.95 -2.89
C ARG A 105 -18.07 0.42 -4.16
N ARG A 106 -19.37 0.09 -4.10
CA ARG A 106 -20.16 -0.33 -5.29
C ARG A 106 -20.09 0.70 -6.41
N ARG A 107 -20.35 1.98 -6.09
CA ARG A 107 -20.23 3.07 -7.07
C ARG A 107 -18.83 3.17 -7.65
N ARG A 108 -17.80 3.00 -6.82
CA ARG A 108 -16.40 3.01 -7.27
C ARG A 108 -16.09 1.86 -8.21
N VAL A 109 -16.49 0.64 -7.86
CA VAL A 109 -16.34 -0.55 -8.69
C VAL A 109 -17.06 -0.39 -10.03
N ALA A 110 -18.31 0.08 -10.03
CA ALA A 110 -19.10 0.29 -11.24
C ALA A 110 -18.41 1.23 -12.25
N LYS A 111 -17.67 2.23 -11.77
CA LYS A 111 -16.92 3.16 -12.65
C LYS A 111 -15.73 2.52 -13.34
N VAL A 112 -15.07 1.54 -12.71
CA VAL A 112 -13.75 1.06 -13.17
C VAL A 112 -13.67 -0.44 -13.43
N CYS A 113 -14.70 -1.23 -13.14
CA CYS A 113 -14.60 -2.70 -13.27
C CYS A 113 -14.39 -3.18 -14.71
N ARG A 114 -14.77 -2.38 -15.70
CA ARG A 114 -14.53 -2.66 -17.14
C ARG A 114 -13.21 -2.09 -17.66
N TYR A 115 -12.50 -1.32 -16.81
CA TYR A 115 -11.21 -0.75 -17.20
C TYR A 115 -10.15 -1.86 -17.30
N SER A 116 -9.44 -1.91 -18.41
CA SER A 116 -8.29 -2.80 -18.59
C SER A 116 -7.02 -1.99 -18.33
N PRO A 117 -6.27 -2.29 -17.26
CA PRO A 117 -5.05 -1.56 -16.92
C PRO A 117 -3.95 -1.89 -17.92
N ASP A 118 -3.23 -0.87 -18.37
CA ASP A 118 -1.98 -1.02 -19.10
C ASP A 118 -0.87 -1.36 -18.10
N LEU A 119 -0.51 -2.63 -18.04
CA LEU A 119 0.51 -3.11 -17.11
C LEU A 119 1.93 -2.73 -17.56
N GLU A 120 2.15 -2.48 -18.85
CA GLU A 120 3.44 -2.02 -19.36
C GLU A 120 3.67 -0.54 -19.01
N ASN A 121 2.61 0.27 -19.03
CA ASN A 121 2.69 1.69 -18.71
C ASN A 121 1.78 2.06 -17.53
N LEU A 122 2.30 1.86 -16.32
CA LEU A 122 1.57 2.14 -15.08
C LEU A 122 1.23 3.63 -14.88
N LEU A 123 1.99 4.56 -15.48
CA LEU A 123 1.66 5.99 -15.45
C LEU A 123 0.42 6.29 -16.28
N ASN A 124 0.24 5.63 -17.43
CA ASN A 124 -1.00 5.72 -18.21
C ASN A 124 -2.18 5.16 -17.44
N THR A 125 -2.00 3.99 -16.80
CA THR A 125 -3.04 3.39 -15.94
C THR A 125 -3.41 4.32 -14.79
N LEU A 126 -2.44 4.96 -14.13
CA LEU A 126 -2.69 5.92 -13.06
C LEU A 126 -3.54 7.11 -13.54
N ARG A 127 -3.20 7.68 -14.70
CA ARG A 127 -3.96 8.79 -15.33
C ARG A 127 -5.37 8.36 -15.71
N GLY A 128 -5.51 7.20 -16.36
CA GLY A 128 -6.81 6.65 -16.77
C GLY A 128 -7.74 6.42 -15.59
N LEU A 129 -7.26 5.79 -14.52
CA LEU A 129 -8.02 5.58 -13.29
C LEU A 129 -8.35 6.89 -12.57
N SER A 130 -7.45 7.87 -12.57
CA SER A 130 -7.67 9.21 -12.02
C SER A 130 -8.85 9.90 -12.71
N THR A 131 -8.88 9.86 -14.05
CA THR A 131 -9.96 10.41 -14.85
C THR A 131 -11.29 9.69 -14.62
N LEU A 132 -11.30 8.36 -14.67
CA LEU A 132 -12.52 7.56 -14.49
C LEU A 132 -13.15 7.73 -13.10
N LEU A 133 -12.32 7.86 -12.07
CA LEU A 133 -12.77 8.03 -10.70
C LEU A 133 -13.05 9.48 -10.33
N ASP A 134 -12.63 10.44 -11.17
CA ASP A 134 -12.68 11.87 -10.90
C ASP A 134 -11.97 12.21 -9.56
N VAL A 135 -10.70 11.79 -9.46
CA VAL A 135 -9.85 11.99 -8.28
C VAL A 135 -8.43 12.38 -8.67
N TYR A 136 -7.72 13.03 -7.78
CA TYR A 136 -6.32 13.39 -8.03
C TYR A 136 -5.40 12.16 -8.09
N PRO A 137 -4.39 12.12 -9.01
CA PRO A 137 -3.49 10.97 -9.20
C PRO A 137 -2.71 10.56 -7.93
N HIS A 138 -2.49 11.51 -7.01
CA HIS A 138 -1.75 11.27 -5.77
C HIS A 138 -2.61 10.69 -4.63
N GLN A 139 -3.91 10.44 -4.85
CA GLN A 139 -4.77 9.87 -3.81
C GLN A 139 -4.33 8.45 -3.42
N LYS A 140 -4.31 8.19 -2.11
CA LYS A 140 -3.82 6.95 -1.50
C LYS A 140 -4.26 5.68 -2.22
N THR A 141 -5.58 5.49 -2.38
CA THR A 141 -6.10 4.22 -2.94
C THR A 141 -5.76 4.06 -4.42
N LEU A 142 -5.63 5.17 -5.15
CA LEU A 142 -5.24 5.15 -6.55
C LEU A 142 -3.76 4.76 -6.69
N VAL A 143 -2.89 5.45 -5.97
CA VAL A 143 -1.46 5.15 -5.93
C VAL A 143 -1.20 3.72 -5.46
N PHE A 144 -1.92 3.28 -4.42
CA PHE A 144 -1.83 1.91 -3.92
C PHE A 144 -2.25 0.88 -4.97
N SER A 145 -3.27 1.17 -5.80
CA SER A 145 -3.67 0.26 -6.87
C SER A 145 -2.58 0.05 -7.92
N ILE A 146 -1.72 1.03 -8.15
CA ILE A 146 -0.58 0.91 -9.06
C ILE A 146 0.50 -0.04 -8.50
N LYS A 147 0.78 0.03 -7.21
CA LYS A 147 1.66 -0.95 -6.55
C LYS A 147 1.13 -2.38 -6.73
N ILE A 148 -0.16 -2.58 -6.51
CA ILE A 148 -0.81 -3.89 -6.65
C ILE A 148 -0.81 -4.38 -8.11
N LEU A 149 -0.98 -3.50 -9.08
CA LEU A 149 -0.84 -3.84 -10.50
C LEU A 149 0.61 -4.22 -10.87
N ASN A 150 1.61 -3.58 -10.26
CA ASN A 150 3.00 -4.01 -10.40
C ASN A 150 3.21 -5.43 -9.86
N TYR A 151 2.60 -5.76 -8.73
CA TYR A 151 2.63 -7.13 -8.21
C TYR A 151 2.00 -8.14 -9.18
N ALA A 152 0.87 -7.80 -9.80
CA ALA A 152 0.25 -8.65 -10.81
C ALA A 152 1.18 -8.87 -12.02
N TYR A 153 1.85 -7.83 -12.51
CA TYR A 153 2.84 -7.92 -13.58
C TYR A 153 4.04 -8.79 -13.17
N MET A 154 4.64 -8.51 -12.01
CA MET A 154 5.80 -9.26 -11.51
C MET A 154 5.47 -10.75 -11.33
N CYS A 155 4.25 -11.05 -10.88
CA CYS A 155 3.81 -12.43 -10.68
C CYS A 155 3.56 -13.16 -11.99
N SER A 156 2.89 -12.51 -12.96
CA SER A 156 2.57 -13.13 -14.27
C SER A 156 3.80 -13.42 -15.10
N ARG A 157 4.79 -12.52 -15.06
CA ARG A 157 6.03 -12.60 -15.85
C ARG A 157 7.19 -13.25 -15.09
N ASN A 158 7.05 -13.47 -13.78
CA ASN A 158 8.10 -13.92 -12.87
C ASN A 158 9.38 -13.06 -12.96
N VAL A 159 9.22 -11.74 -12.97
CA VAL A 159 10.32 -10.76 -13.05
C VAL A 159 10.24 -9.78 -11.88
N ASP A 160 11.38 -9.20 -11.54
CA ASP A 160 11.45 -8.04 -10.64
C ASP A 160 11.34 -6.77 -11.48
N ARG A 161 10.44 -5.85 -11.11
CA ARG A 161 10.25 -4.60 -11.80
C ARG A 161 10.18 -3.43 -10.83
N PRO A 162 11.18 -2.55 -10.81
CA PRO A 162 11.08 -1.28 -10.10
C PRO A 162 9.97 -0.40 -10.67
N LEU A 163 9.26 0.29 -9.77
CA LEU A 163 8.24 1.26 -10.14
C LEU A 163 8.85 2.62 -10.51
N PRO A 164 8.16 3.44 -11.31
CA PRO A 164 8.61 4.81 -11.62
C PRO A 164 8.70 5.71 -10.38
N PHE A 165 9.69 6.62 -10.36
CA PHE A 165 9.87 7.60 -9.29
C PHE A 165 8.75 8.66 -9.23
N GLU A 166 8.07 8.89 -10.34
CA GLU A 166 6.96 9.84 -10.49
C GLU A 166 5.71 9.44 -9.72
N ILE A 167 5.61 8.18 -9.31
CA ILE A 167 4.46 7.69 -8.55
C ILE A 167 4.74 7.89 -7.06
N PRO A 168 4.00 8.80 -6.37
CA PRO A 168 4.29 9.14 -5.00
C PRO A 168 3.93 7.99 -4.03
N ILE A 169 4.40 8.10 -2.79
CA ILE A 169 4.00 7.18 -1.73
C ILE A 169 2.51 7.36 -1.37
N PRO A 170 1.76 6.27 -1.08
CA PRO A 170 0.38 6.37 -0.60
C PRO A 170 0.36 6.79 0.88
N VAL A 171 -0.06 8.02 1.17
CA VAL A 171 -0.08 8.52 2.55
C VAL A 171 -1.31 8.02 3.28
N ASP A 172 -1.08 7.21 4.30
CA ASP A 172 -2.07 6.84 5.31
C ASP A 172 -1.59 7.25 6.70
N PHE A 173 -2.40 6.92 7.72
CA PHE A 173 -2.04 7.28 9.10
C PHE A 173 -0.71 6.66 9.54
N ARG A 174 -0.39 5.44 9.09
CA ARG A 174 0.88 4.78 9.38
C ARG A 174 2.06 5.53 8.76
N VAL A 175 1.98 5.83 7.46
CA VAL A 175 3.01 6.60 6.76
C VAL A 175 3.18 7.98 7.39
N ALA A 176 2.10 8.71 7.66
CA ALA A 176 2.14 10.01 8.31
C ALA A 176 2.81 9.95 9.70
N HIS A 177 2.47 8.92 10.48
CA HIS A 177 3.03 8.71 11.82
C HIS A 177 4.53 8.37 11.77
N LEU A 178 4.91 7.44 10.89
CA LEU A 178 6.32 7.08 10.72
C LEU A 178 7.17 8.25 10.22
N THR A 179 6.63 9.10 9.34
CA THR A 179 7.32 10.30 8.86
C THR A 179 7.60 11.26 10.01
N TRP A 180 6.64 11.43 10.91
CA TRP A 180 6.82 12.22 12.12
C TRP A 180 7.81 11.55 13.10
N CYS A 181 7.68 10.26 13.34
CA CYS A 181 8.58 9.47 14.19
C CYS A 181 10.03 9.53 13.73
N ALA A 182 10.27 9.45 12.44
CA ALA A 182 11.58 9.57 11.83
C ALA A 182 12.18 10.99 11.96
N GLY A 183 11.38 11.98 12.38
CA GLY A 183 11.81 13.39 12.47
C GLY A 183 11.95 14.05 11.10
N LEU A 184 11.31 13.52 10.08
CA LEU A 184 11.33 14.07 8.72
C LEU A 184 10.39 15.27 8.55
N ILE A 185 9.33 15.33 9.38
CA ILE A 185 8.39 16.46 9.47
C ILE A 185 8.18 16.83 10.93
N ASP A 186 7.86 18.11 11.21
CA ASP A 186 7.56 18.57 12.56
C ASP A 186 6.07 18.60 12.90
N MET A 187 5.20 18.54 11.87
CA MET A 187 3.76 18.47 12.07
C MET A 187 3.32 17.13 12.64
N PRO A 188 2.35 17.11 13.57
CA PRO A 188 1.83 15.87 14.14
C PRO A 188 1.09 15.01 13.09
N PRO A 189 0.96 13.69 13.31
CA PRO A 189 0.37 12.75 12.32
C PRO A 189 -1.02 13.14 11.82
N ALA A 190 -1.88 13.68 12.68
CA ALA A 190 -3.22 14.12 12.30
C ALA A 190 -3.20 15.31 11.33
N GLU A 191 -2.23 16.21 11.45
CA GLU A 191 -2.02 17.31 10.51
C GLU A 191 -1.37 16.80 9.22
N ALA A 192 -0.39 15.92 9.31
CA ALA A 192 0.27 15.29 8.17
C ALA A 192 -0.74 14.56 7.26
N MET A 193 -1.78 13.95 7.85
CA MET A 193 -2.88 13.35 7.09
C MET A 193 -3.70 14.36 6.28
N ARG A 194 -3.80 15.62 6.71
CA ARG A 194 -4.45 16.70 5.94
C ARG A 194 -3.51 17.28 4.89
N ARG A 195 -2.22 17.26 5.15
CA ARG A 195 -1.15 17.79 4.29
C ARG A 195 -0.37 16.68 3.60
N GLN A 196 -1.08 15.74 2.97
CA GLN A 196 -0.46 14.54 2.37
C GLN A 196 0.63 14.86 1.34
N ARG A 197 0.50 15.97 0.60
CA ARG A 197 1.51 16.38 -0.37
C ARG A 197 2.87 16.72 0.26
N ASP A 198 2.88 17.28 1.47
CA ASP A 198 4.13 17.59 2.16
C ASP A 198 4.83 16.29 2.59
N VAL A 199 4.04 15.30 3.06
CA VAL A 199 4.55 13.96 3.37
C VAL A 199 5.10 13.28 2.11
N GLN A 200 4.36 13.34 1.00
CA GLN A 200 4.80 12.80 -0.29
C GLN A 200 6.09 13.46 -0.77
N ALA A 201 6.21 14.79 -0.68
CA ALA A 201 7.40 15.52 -1.10
C ALA A 201 8.65 15.09 -0.32
N VAL A 202 8.52 14.86 1.01
CA VAL A 202 9.64 14.38 1.82
C VAL A 202 10.07 12.97 1.39
N TRP A 203 9.13 12.06 1.15
CA TRP A 203 9.47 10.70 0.71
C TRP A 203 9.94 10.64 -0.74
N SER A 204 9.49 11.55 -1.62
CA SER A 204 10.06 11.70 -2.97
C SER A 204 11.54 12.10 -2.89
N ARG A 205 11.89 13.02 -1.98
CA ARG A 205 13.31 13.38 -1.74
C ARG A 205 14.12 12.19 -1.22
N VAL A 206 13.59 11.42 -0.25
CA VAL A 206 14.25 10.19 0.21
C VAL A 206 14.45 9.22 -0.96
N ALA A 207 13.44 9.07 -1.81
CA ALA A 207 13.50 8.18 -2.97
C ALA A 207 14.59 8.60 -3.96
N GLU A 208 14.59 9.86 -4.38
CA GLU A 208 15.56 10.43 -5.33
C GLU A 208 17.00 10.29 -4.81
N GLU A 209 17.23 10.67 -3.54
CA GLU A 209 18.56 10.64 -2.94
C GLU A 209 19.03 9.20 -2.60
N SER A 210 18.14 8.27 -2.29
CA SER A 210 18.50 6.87 -1.98
C SER A 210 18.56 5.95 -3.21
N GLY A 211 17.92 6.33 -4.32
CA GLY A 211 17.76 5.47 -5.50
C GLY A 211 16.66 4.40 -5.35
N VAL A 212 15.76 4.55 -4.37
CA VAL A 212 14.63 3.63 -4.13
C VAL A 212 13.32 4.34 -4.44
N PRO A 213 12.52 3.90 -5.44
CA PRO A 213 11.27 4.56 -5.80
C PRO A 213 10.26 4.61 -4.64
N PRO A 214 9.40 5.66 -4.55
CA PRO A 214 8.55 5.90 -3.36
C PRO A 214 7.61 4.75 -3.01
N LEU A 215 7.06 4.04 -4.01
CA LEU A 215 6.15 2.91 -3.76
C LEU A 215 6.85 1.68 -3.19
N HIS A 216 8.14 1.52 -3.42
CA HIS A 216 8.94 0.47 -2.79
C HIS A 216 9.32 0.85 -1.34
N ILE A 217 9.54 2.14 -1.08
CA ILE A 217 9.67 2.66 0.29
C ILE A 217 8.41 2.36 1.10
N ASP A 218 7.21 2.50 0.50
CA ASP A 218 5.94 2.16 1.15
C ASP A 218 5.91 0.73 1.71
N THR A 219 6.46 -0.24 0.99
CA THR A 219 6.56 -1.63 1.48
C THR A 219 7.38 -1.74 2.76
N VAL A 220 8.52 -1.05 2.80
CA VAL A 220 9.38 -1.04 3.99
C VAL A 220 8.66 -0.35 5.15
N LEU A 221 8.00 0.80 4.91
CA LEU A 221 7.21 1.50 5.92
C LEU A 221 6.02 0.68 6.41
N TRP A 222 5.37 -0.08 5.52
CA TRP A 222 4.29 -0.99 5.89
C TRP A 222 4.76 -2.06 6.86
N LEU A 223 5.89 -2.69 6.58
CA LEU A 223 6.47 -3.74 7.42
C LEU A 223 7.09 -3.17 8.70
N ALA A 224 7.99 -2.17 8.58
CA ALA A 224 8.63 -1.53 9.73
C ALA A 224 7.62 -0.85 10.67
N GLY A 225 6.53 -0.31 10.12
CA GLY A 225 5.47 0.30 10.91
C GLY A 225 4.82 -0.64 11.92
N ARG A 226 4.81 -1.93 11.65
CA ARG A 226 4.32 -2.94 12.59
C ARG A 226 5.26 -3.07 13.78
N ALA A 227 6.57 -3.05 13.57
CA ALA A 227 7.54 -3.06 14.63
C ALA A 227 7.54 -1.73 15.42
N VAL A 228 7.61 -0.60 14.71
CA VAL A 228 7.73 0.75 15.31
C VAL A 228 6.48 1.13 16.11
N LEU A 229 5.29 0.95 15.55
CA LEU A 229 4.05 1.45 16.12
C LEU A 229 3.35 0.44 17.04
N TYR A 230 3.52 -0.86 16.79
CA TYR A 230 2.82 -1.91 17.53
C TYR A 230 3.74 -2.85 18.32
N GLY A 231 5.07 -2.72 18.16
CA GLY A 231 6.05 -3.57 18.84
C GLY A 231 6.04 -5.03 18.39
N GLU A 232 5.57 -5.28 17.14
CA GLU A 232 5.57 -6.63 16.57
C GLU A 232 7.00 -7.00 16.13
N ASN A 233 7.38 -8.26 16.32
CA ASN A 233 8.64 -8.77 15.76
C ASN A 233 8.45 -9.07 14.26
N ILE A 234 9.17 -8.36 13.41
CA ILE A 234 9.07 -8.47 11.96
C ILE A 234 10.39 -9.00 11.39
N HIS A 235 10.35 -10.22 10.89
CA HIS A 235 11.52 -10.81 10.24
C HIS A 235 11.79 -10.16 8.87
N GLY A 236 13.07 -9.91 8.60
CA GLY A 236 13.54 -9.44 7.28
C GLY A 236 13.63 -7.92 7.12
N ILE A 237 13.23 -7.13 8.12
CA ILE A 237 13.51 -5.69 8.17
C ILE A 237 14.77 -5.48 9.01
N PRO A 238 15.83 -4.83 8.47
CA PRO A 238 17.03 -4.51 9.23
C PRO A 238 16.72 -3.58 10.42
N ASP A 239 17.39 -3.82 11.56
CA ASP A 239 17.23 -3.00 12.76
C ASP A 239 17.54 -1.52 12.50
N GLU A 240 18.50 -1.23 11.62
CA GLU A 240 18.85 0.13 11.20
C GLU A 240 17.66 0.92 10.61
N ILE A 241 16.76 0.24 9.89
CA ILE A 241 15.52 0.84 9.37
C ILE A 241 14.60 1.20 10.54
N ILE A 242 14.43 0.28 11.50
CA ILE A 242 13.57 0.50 12.67
C ILE A 242 14.10 1.66 13.50
N GLU A 243 15.39 1.68 13.78
CA GLU A 243 16.07 2.76 14.51
C GLU A 243 15.95 4.12 13.81
N ALA A 244 16.14 4.15 12.48
CA ALA A 244 15.99 5.37 11.70
C ALA A 244 14.57 5.93 11.75
N LEU A 245 13.55 5.05 11.79
CA LEU A 245 12.14 5.42 11.84
C LEU A 245 11.63 5.72 13.26
N GLN A 246 12.37 5.37 14.32
CA GLN A 246 12.01 5.58 15.73
C GLN A 246 12.76 6.75 16.40
N TRP A 247 13.27 7.68 15.66
CA TRP A 247 14.14 8.74 16.21
C TRP A 247 13.47 9.60 17.30
N ARG A 248 12.19 9.93 17.17
CA ARG A 248 11.48 10.67 18.21
C ARG A 248 11.08 9.73 19.35
N GLY A 249 11.47 10.11 20.58
CA GLY A 249 10.94 9.45 21.75
C GLY A 249 9.40 9.55 21.80
N GLY A 250 8.72 8.48 22.19
CA GLY A 250 7.25 8.47 22.26
C GLY A 250 6.52 7.93 21.03
N CYS A 251 7.23 7.48 20.01
CA CYS A 251 6.66 6.78 18.85
C CYS A 251 6.02 5.42 19.19
N ARG A 252 6.18 4.96 20.43
CA ARG A 252 5.68 3.67 20.88
C ARG A 252 4.19 3.72 21.21
N ARG A 253 3.45 2.78 20.56
CA ARG A 253 2.09 2.31 20.87
C ARG A 253 0.97 3.28 20.54
N LEU A 254 0.49 3.17 19.33
CA LEU A 254 -0.94 3.21 19.12
C LEU A 254 -1.51 1.97 19.83
N SER A 255 -2.11 2.16 21.02
CA SER A 255 -2.81 1.06 21.69
C SER A 255 -3.82 0.50 20.68
N THR A 256 -3.75 -0.79 20.41
CA THR A 256 -4.85 -1.52 19.82
C THR A 256 -5.97 -1.52 20.85
N ARG A 257 -6.79 -0.47 20.90
CA ARG A 257 -8.11 -0.56 21.55
C ARG A 257 -8.90 -1.55 20.72
N ARG A 258 -8.78 -2.82 21.08
CA ARG A 258 -9.82 -3.81 20.81
C ARG A 258 -11.10 -3.23 21.39
N GLY A 259 -12.18 -3.25 20.60
CA GLY A 259 -13.48 -2.80 21.04
C GLY A 259 -13.82 -3.40 22.41
N GLY A 260 -13.74 -2.58 23.44
CA GLY A 260 -14.41 -2.80 24.68
C GLY A 260 -15.84 -2.33 24.48
N THR A 261 -16.77 -3.25 24.42
CA THR A 261 -18.16 -3.02 24.76
C THR A 261 -18.19 -2.31 26.09
N SER A 262 -18.52 -1.03 26.12
CA SER A 262 -19.04 -0.40 27.32
C SER A 262 -20.51 -0.78 27.40
N GLU A 263 -20.81 -1.77 28.23
CA GLU A 263 -22.06 -1.83 28.95
C GLU A 263 -22.05 -0.64 29.93
N GLU A 264 -22.93 0.32 29.68
CA GLU A 264 -23.84 0.98 30.64
C GLU A 264 -24.66 2.01 29.84
#